data_af00e7541ccf4df06051f486707f835e
#
_entry.id   af00e7541ccf4df06051f486707f835e
#
_cell.length_a   1.000
_cell.length_b   1.000
_cell.length_c   1.000
_cell.angle_alpha   90.00
_cell.angle_beta   90.00
_cell.angle_gamma   90.00
#
_symmetry.space_group_name_H-M   'P 1'
#
loop_
_entity.id
_entity.type
_entity.pdbx_description
1 polymer ?
#
loop_
_entity_poly.entity_id
_entity_poly.type
_entity_poly.pdbx_seq_one_letter_code
_entity_poly.pdbx_strand_id
1 'polypeptide(L)'
;WITSRGLGDVYKRQLLIAVMPVLAGAVTMMLMDIHFGTSFFNAAGGGDPVLFQHIFWFFGHPEVYIMILPAFGIVSHIIETFSRKPIFGYTSMVYAIASIAILSFIVWAHHMFTVGMPIAGELFFMYTTMLIAIPTGVKVFNWLSTMFKGSISFETPMLFSIAFVALFTIGGLSGLMLAIAPADFQYHDTYFVVCLLYTSPSPRDVIQ
;
A
#
# COMPACT_ATOMS: atom_id res chain seq x y z
N TRP A 1 -12.17 2.33 -24.45
CA TRP A 1 -11.80 3.46 -23.57
C TRP A 1 -11.36 3.03 -22.17
N ILE A 2 -10.69 1.90 -22.04
CA ILE A 2 -9.93 1.61 -20.83
C ILE A 2 -8.51 2.09 -21.09
N THR A 3 -8.34 3.41 -21.07
CA THR A 3 -7.01 4.00 -21.00
C THR A 3 -6.46 3.77 -19.58
N SER A 4 -5.14 3.80 -19.42
CA SER A 4 -4.48 3.70 -18.10
C SER A 4 -5.07 4.64 -17.04
N ARG A 5 -5.80 5.67 -17.48
CA ARG A 5 -6.56 6.63 -16.67
C ARG A 5 -7.65 5.99 -15.82
N GLY A 6 -8.35 4.97 -16.36
CA GLY A 6 -9.43 4.30 -15.65
C GLY A 6 -9.00 3.09 -14.82
N LEU A 7 -7.84 2.49 -15.09
CA LEU A 7 -7.44 1.23 -14.43
C LEU A 7 -7.20 1.41 -12.92
N GLY A 8 -6.52 2.47 -12.51
CA GLY A 8 -6.34 2.76 -11.10
C GLY A 8 -7.67 2.96 -10.37
N ASP A 9 -8.62 3.68 -10.99
CA ASP A 9 -9.94 3.92 -10.43
C ASP A 9 -10.83 2.67 -10.45
N VAL A 10 -10.72 1.82 -11.47
CA VAL A 10 -11.45 0.55 -11.52
C VAL A 10 -10.98 -0.39 -10.41
N TYR A 11 -9.68 -0.61 -10.28
CA TYR A 11 -9.14 -1.46 -9.21
C TYR A 11 -9.40 -0.87 -7.82
N LYS A 12 -9.34 0.45 -7.64
CA LYS A 12 -9.72 1.12 -6.40
C LYS A 12 -11.15 0.78 -6.00
N ARG A 13 -12.12 0.89 -6.92
CA ARG A 13 -13.53 0.57 -6.63
C ARG A 13 -13.73 -0.90 -6.28
N GLN A 14 -13.07 -1.80 -7.00
CA GLN A 14 -13.13 -3.24 -6.72
C GLN A 14 -12.57 -3.57 -5.34
N LEU A 15 -11.43 -2.98 -4.96
CA LEU A 15 -10.84 -3.12 -3.64
C LEU A 15 -11.78 -2.59 -2.56
N LEU A 16 -12.37 -1.40 -2.75
CA LEU A 16 -13.34 -0.82 -1.80
C LEU A 16 -14.53 -1.74 -1.56
N ILE A 17 -15.14 -2.25 -2.62
CA ILE A 17 -16.30 -3.16 -2.51
C ILE A 17 -15.93 -4.43 -1.76
N ALA A 18 -14.73 -4.95 -1.96
CA ALA A 18 -14.27 -6.18 -1.32
C ALA A 18 -13.95 -6.02 0.18
N VAL A 19 -13.39 -4.86 0.59
CA VAL A 19 -12.85 -4.71 1.95
C VAL A 19 -13.74 -3.90 2.91
N MET A 20 -14.63 -3.04 2.41
CA MET A 20 -15.53 -2.24 3.27
C MET A 20 -16.47 -3.09 4.15
N PRO A 21 -17.05 -4.20 3.67
CA PRO A 21 -17.83 -5.08 4.55
C PRO A 21 -17.01 -5.66 5.70
N VAL A 22 -15.72 -5.91 5.49
CA VAL A 22 -14.83 -6.45 6.52
C VAL A 22 -14.56 -5.40 7.60
N LEU A 23 -14.32 -4.14 7.22
CA LEU A 23 -14.22 -3.02 8.17
C LEU A 23 -15.53 -2.86 8.95
N ALA A 24 -16.67 -2.92 8.28
CA ALA A 24 -17.97 -2.86 8.95
C ALA A 24 -18.11 -3.97 10.00
N GLY A 25 -17.67 -5.20 9.71
CA GLY A 25 -17.61 -6.31 10.67
C GLY A 25 -16.71 -5.98 11.87
N ALA A 26 -15.50 -5.46 11.65
CA ALA A 26 -14.58 -5.07 12.71
C ALA A 26 -15.18 -4.00 13.64
N VAL A 27 -15.76 -2.96 13.08
CA VAL A 27 -16.44 -1.90 13.86
C VAL A 27 -17.65 -2.45 14.62
N THR A 28 -18.41 -3.36 14.00
CA THR A 28 -19.54 -4.01 14.66
C THR A 28 -19.10 -4.82 15.88
N MET A 29 -17.97 -5.54 15.84
CA MET A 29 -17.43 -6.25 17.02
C MET A 29 -17.20 -5.29 18.19
N MET A 30 -16.64 -4.10 17.94
CA MET A 30 -16.44 -3.08 18.98
C MET A 30 -17.76 -2.55 19.54
N LEU A 31 -18.72 -2.25 18.67
CA LEU A 31 -20.05 -1.76 19.08
C LEU A 31 -20.83 -2.81 19.87
N MET A 32 -20.72 -4.07 19.53
CA MET A 32 -21.36 -5.17 20.27
C MET A 32 -20.80 -5.31 21.68
N ASP A 33 -19.48 -5.20 21.86
CA ASP A 33 -18.86 -5.24 23.20
C ASP A 33 -19.33 -4.04 24.05
N ILE A 34 -19.40 -2.83 23.46
CA ILE A 34 -19.78 -1.61 24.17
C ILE A 34 -21.27 -1.62 24.56
N HIS A 35 -22.17 -2.01 23.65
CA HIS A 35 -23.61 -1.81 23.82
C HIS A 35 -24.36 -3.08 24.28
N PHE A 36 -23.84 -4.25 23.98
CA PHE A 36 -24.52 -5.52 24.26
C PHE A 36 -23.77 -6.44 25.22
N GLY A 37 -22.60 -5.98 25.73
CA GLY A 37 -21.81 -6.73 26.71
C GLY A 37 -21.27 -8.06 26.16
N THR A 38 -20.99 -8.14 24.86
CA THR A 38 -20.26 -9.25 24.27
C THR A 38 -18.78 -9.21 24.70
N SER A 39 -18.03 -10.25 24.43
CA SER A 39 -16.66 -10.38 24.91
C SER A 39 -15.65 -10.61 23.79
N PHE A 40 -15.80 -9.98 22.64
CA PHE A 40 -14.86 -10.11 21.53
C PHE A 40 -13.41 -9.73 21.89
N PHE A 41 -13.26 -8.74 22.77
CA PHE A 41 -11.95 -8.23 23.23
C PHE A 41 -11.54 -8.72 24.61
N ASN A 42 -12.41 -9.48 25.29
CA ASN A 42 -12.14 -10.00 26.64
C ASN A 42 -11.76 -11.48 26.58
N ALA A 43 -10.47 -11.78 26.80
CA ALA A 43 -9.98 -13.17 26.79
C ALA A 43 -10.63 -14.06 27.87
N ALA A 44 -10.97 -13.50 29.04
CA ALA A 44 -11.67 -14.24 30.12
C ALA A 44 -13.08 -14.67 29.69
N GLY A 45 -13.72 -13.93 28.79
CA GLY A 45 -15.02 -14.27 28.17
C GLY A 45 -14.92 -15.11 26.90
N GLY A 46 -13.74 -15.57 26.52
CA GLY A 46 -13.50 -16.35 25.31
C GLY A 46 -13.20 -15.50 24.05
N GLY A 47 -13.02 -14.19 24.19
CA GLY A 47 -12.65 -13.31 23.10
C GLY A 47 -11.17 -13.37 22.76
N ASP A 48 -10.82 -12.90 21.57
CA ASP A 48 -9.44 -12.82 21.11
C ASP A 48 -9.18 -11.51 20.38
N PRO A 49 -8.46 -10.55 21.00
CA PRO A 49 -8.07 -9.29 20.34
C PRO A 49 -7.24 -9.48 19.06
N VAL A 50 -6.51 -10.60 18.94
CA VAL A 50 -5.73 -10.91 17.74
C VAL A 50 -6.66 -11.20 16.56
N LEU A 51 -7.82 -11.81 16.78
CA LEU A 51 -8.84 -11.99 15.75
C LEU A 51 -9.31 -10.64 15.18
N PHE A 52 -9.56 -9.67 16.06
CA PHE A 52 -9.90 -8.31 15.61
C PHE A 52 -8.80 -7.70 14.75
N GLN A 53 -7.54 -7.86 15.13
CA GLN A 53 -6.41 -7.35 14.35
C GLN A 53 -6.36 -7.98 12.95
N HIS A 54 -6.58 -9.28 12.82
CA HIS A 54 -6.67 -9.94 11.52
C HIS A 54 -7.78 -9.38 10.65
N ILE A 55 -8.98 -9.20 11.20
CA ILE A 55 -10.12 -8.64 10.48
C ILE A 55 -9.83 -7.19 10.09
N PHE A 56 -9.32 -6.38 11.01
CA PHE A 56 -8.99 -4.99 10.74
C PHE A 56 -7.93 -4.84 9.65
N TRP A 57 -6.83 -5.59 9.72
CA TRP A 57 -5.73 -5.49 8.76
C TRP A 57 -6.06 -6.12 7.40
N PHE A 58 -6.96 -7.08 7.35
CA PHE A 58 -7.50 -7.56 6.08
C PHE A 58 -8.22 -6.45 5.28
N PHE A 59 -8.78 -5.46 5.98
CA PHE A 59 -9.20 -4.19 5.37
C PHE A 59 -8.03 -3.23 5.26
N GLY A 60 -7.27 -3.01 6.32
CA GLY A 60 -6.32 -1.90 6.47
C GLY A 60 -5.19 -1.92 5.44
N HIS A 61 -4.68 -3.09 5.06
CA HIS A 61 -3.64 -3.16 4.03
C HIS A 61 -4.17 -2.87 2.62
N PRO A 62 -5.25 -3.50 2.12
CA PRO A 62 -5.85 -3.06 0.87
C PRO A 62 -6.23 -1.57 0.84
N GLU A 63 -6.57 -0.95 1.97
CA GLU A 63 -6.88 0.48 2.04
C GLU A 63 -5.70 1.35 1.60
N VAL A 64 -4.47 1.03 2.02
CA VAL A 64 -3.29 1.80 1.58
C VAL A 64 -3.06 1.67 0.07
N TYR A 65 -3.42 0.54 -0.53
CA TYR A 65 -3.39 0.36 -1.98
C TYR A 65 -4.54 1.09 -2.68
N ILE A 66 -5.71 1.19 -2.06
CA ILE A 66 -6.81 2.04 -2.56
C ILE A 66 -6.38 3.50 -2.69
N MET A 67 -5.54 3.98 -1.79
CA MET A 67 -5.00 5.34 -1.83
C MET A 67 -3.90 5.51 -2.89
N ILE A 68 -2.96 4.57 -2.98
CA ILE A 68 -1.78 4.72 -3.83
C ILE A 68 -2.04 4.42 -5.32
N LEU A 69 -2.96 3.51 -5.66
CA LEU A 69 -3.21 3.14 -7.06
C LEU A 69 -3.65 4.31 -7.95
N PRO A 70 -4.57 5.20 -7.50
CA PRO A 70 -4.89 6.42 -8.26
C PRO A 70 -3.70 7.35 -8.41
N ALA A 71 -2.87 7.50 -7.36
CA ALA A 71 -1.65 8.32 -7.41
C ALA A 71 -0.67 7.79 -8.46
N PHE A 72 -0.51 6.48 -8.60
CA PHE A 72 0.28 5.87 -9.66
C PHE A 72 -0.23 6.24 -11.06
N GLY A 73 -1.55 6.33 -11.24
CA GLY A 73 -2.17 6.78 -12.48
C GLY A 73 -1.85 8.24 -12.78
N ILE A 74 -2.02 9.12 -11.79
CA ILE A 74 -1.75 10.57 -11.92
C ILE A 74 -0.28 10.80 -12.26
N VAL A 75 0.64 10.21 -11.50
CA VAL A 75 2.09 10.34 -11.73
C VAL A 75 2.48 9.84 -13.11
N SER A 76 1.92 8.72 -13.57
CA SER A 76 2.17 8.18 -14.91
C SER A 76 1.78 9.17 -15.99
N HIS A 77 0.63 9.85 -15.86
CA HIS A 77 0.19 10.86 -16.82
C HIS A 77 1.05 12.12 -16.83
N ILE A 78 1.44 12.59 -15.65
CA ILE A 78 2.29 13.75 -15.54
C ILE A 78 3.65 13.45 -16.18
N ILE A 79 4.27 12.32 -15.86
CA ILE A 79 5.55 11.93 -16.44
C ILE A 79 5.47 11.80 -17.97
N GLU A 80 4.42 11.17 -18.51
CA GLU A 80 4.20 11.05 -19.95
C GLU A 80 4.08 12.44 -20.63
N THR A 81 3.24 13.28 -20.06
CA THR A 81 2.94 14.61 -20.61
C THR A 81 4.16 15.53 -20.58
N PHE A 82 4.83 15.62 -19.44
CA PHE A 82 5.94 16.55 -19.24
C PHE A 82 7.30 16.01 -19.71
N SER A 83 7.40 14.71 -20.03
CA SER A 83 8.54 14.15 -20.77
C SER A 83 8.33 14.20 -22.29
N ARG A 84 7.14 14.54 -22.74
CA ARG A 84 6.72 14.54 -24.17
C ARG A 84 7.01 13.20 -24.85
N LYS A 85 6.76 12.11 -24.14
CA LYS A 85 7.10 10.76 -24.57
C LYS A 85 6.06 9.79 -24.01
N PRO A 86 5.56 8.84 -24.83
CA PRO A 86 4.60 7.84 -24.35
C PRO A 86 5.20 7.01 -23.21
N ILE A 87 4.34 6.57 -22.29
CA ILE A 87 4.78 5.77 -21.16
C ILE A 87 5.49 4.50 -21.62
N PHE A 88 6.67 4.27 -21.09
CA PHE A 88 7.45 3.08 -21.40
C PHE A 88 6.78 1.85 -20.77
N GLY A 89 6.64 0.78 -21.56
CA GLY A 89 6.13 -0.49 -21.05
C GLY A 89 4.69 -0.41 -20.56
N TYR A 90 3.77 0.22 -21.28
CA TYR A 90 2.36 0.36 -20.89
C TYR A 90 1.73 -0.96 -20.42
N THR A 91 1.92 -2.04 -21.15
CA THR A 91 1.37 -3.36 -20.82
C THR A 91 1.94 -3.88 -19.48
N SER A 92 3.24 -3.73 -19.25
CA SER A 92 3.86 -4.13 -17.98
C SER A 92 3.37 -3.27 -16.81
N MET A 93 3.07 -1.97 -17.04
CA MET A 93 2.45 -1.10 -16.03
C MET A 93 1.04 -1.58 -15.64
N VAL A 94 0.24 -2.01 -16.61
CA VAL A 94 -1.11 -2.56 -16.37
C VAL A 94 -1.02 -3.85 -15.55
N TYR A 95 -0.18 -4.79 -15.94
CA TYR A 95 0.00 -6.03 -15.18
C TYR A 95 0.58 -5.80 -13.80
N ALA A 96 1.49 -4.84 -13.64
CA ALA A 96 2.02 -4.47 -12.33
C ALA A 96 0.92 -3.95 -11.39
N ILE A 97 0.03 -3.07 -11.87
CA ILE A 97 -1.11 -2.58 -11.08
C ILE A 97 -2.05 -3.73 -10.70
N ALA A 98 -2.40 -4.60 -11.65
CA ALA A 98 -3.26 -5.75 -11.39
C ALA A 98 -2.64 -6.71 -10.36
N SER A 99 -1.34 -7.00 -10.49
CA SER A 99 -0.61 -7.86 -9.55
C SER A 99 -0.59 -7.27 -8.14
N ILE A 100 -0.32 -5.97 -8.00
CA ILE A 100 -0.36 -5.28 -6.71
C ILE A 100 -1.75 -5.38 -6.09
N ALA A 101 -2.82 -5.14 -6.87
CA ALA A 101 -4.19 -5.21 -6.38
C ALA A 101 -4.54 -6.62 -5.87
N ILE A 102 -4.14 -7.68 -6.58
CA ILE A 102 -4.39 -9.06 -6.16
C ILE A 102 -3.55 -9.43 -4.93
N LEU A 103 -2.25 -9.11 -4.93
CA LEU A 103 -1.35 -9.42 -3.82
C LEU A 103 -1.76 -8.69 -2.53
N SER A 104 -2.40 -7.53 -2.63
CA SER A 104 -2.83 -6.74 -1.46
C SER A 104 -3.72 -7.52 -0.49
N PHE A 105 -4.43 -8.55 -0.95
CA PHE A 105 -5.31 -9.38 -0.11
C PHE A 105 -4.61 -10.49 0.67
N ILE A 106 -3.35 -10.79 0.38
CA ILE A 106 -2.64 -11.93 0.97
C ILE A 106 -1.43 -11.53 1.79
N VAL A 107 -1.31 -10.25 2.18
CA VAL A 107 -0.13 -9.70 2.87
C VAL A 107 -0.45 -9.00 4.19
N TRP A 108 -1.72 -8.86 4.56
CA TRP A 108 -2.16 -8.01 5.68
C TRP A 108 -1.48 -8.27 7.02
N ALA A 109 -1.09 -9.51 7.32
CA ALA A 109 -0.57 -9.84 8.65
C ALA A 109 0.91 -9.47 8.85
N HIS A 110 1.56 -8.82 7.87
CA HIS A 110 2.83 -8.15 8.14
C HIS A 110 2.69 -6.97 9.13
N HIS A 111 1.47 -6.48 9.34
CA HIS A 111 1.18 -5.53 10.42
C HIS A 111 1.11 -6.17 11.81
N MET A 112 1.29 -7.49 11.91
CA MET A 112 1.04 -8.26 13.11
C MET A 112 2.21 -9.21 13.47
N PHE A 113 3.43 -8.96 13.01
CA PHE A 113 4.56 -9.85 13.29
C PHE A 113 4.88 -10.00 14.78
N THR A 114 4.55 -8.99 15.60
CA THR A 114 4.83 -8.97 17.04
C THR A 114 3.72 -9.55 17.91
N VAL A 115 2.60 -10.02 17.35
CA VAL A 115 1.46 -10.56 18.13
C VAL A 115 1.62 -12.03 18.53
N GLY A 116 2.72 -12.70 18.14
CA GLY A 116 2.99 -14.08 18.47
C GLY A 116 2.38 -15.09 17.49
N MET A 117 2.39 -14.77 16.19
CA MET A 117 1.97 -15.71 15.15
C MET A 117 2.88 -16.95 15.09
N PRO A 118 2.34 -18.11 14.64
CA PRO A 118 3.17 -19.26 14.31
C PRO A 118 4.21 -18.92 13.24
N ILE A 119 5.43 -19.45 13.37
CA ILE A 119 6.55 -19.20 12.41
C ILE A 119 6.14 -19.44 10.96
N ALA A 120 5.34 -20.44 10.69
CA ALA A 120 4.84 -20.71 9.32
C ALA A 120 4.00 -19.54 8.77
N GLY A 121 3.19 -18.90 9.63
CA GLY A 121 2.41 -17.71 9.26
C GLY A 121 3.31 -16.49 9.04
N GLU A 122 4.28 -16.25 9.91
CA GLU A 122 5.26 -15.16 9.74
C GLU A 122 6.03 -15.30 8.43
N LEU A 123 6.53 -16.48 8.11
CA LEU A 123 7.23 -16.76 6.86
C LEU A 123 6.33 -16.57 5.64
N PHE A 124 5.09 -17.05 5.70
CA PHE A 124 4.13 -16.85 4.62
C PHE A 124 3.90 -15.38 4.33
N PHE A 125 3.54 -14.57 5.35
CA PHE A 125 3.28 -13.15 5.17
C PHE A 125 4.54 -12.35 4.83
N MET A 126 5.71 -12.74 5.32
CA MET A 126 6.98 -12.17 4.93
C MET A 126 7.22 -12.33 3.43
N TYR A 127 7.18 -13.56 2.91
CA TYR A 127 7.44 -13.82 1.50
C TYR A 127 6.38 -13.20 0.57
N THR A 128 5.11 -13.29 0.93
CA THR A 128 4.04 -12.69 0.12
C THR A 128 4.16 -11.17 0.07
N THR A 129 4.56 -10.53 1.16
CA THR A 129 4.81 -9.09 1.21
C THR A 129 6.01 -8.71 0.34
N MET A 130 7.09 -9.47 0.38
CA MET A 130 8.27 -9.24 -0.46
C MET A 130 7.96 -9.36 -1.95
N LEU A 131 7.01 -10.21 -2.35
CA LEU A 131 6.59 -10.35 -3.75
C LEU A 131 6.03 -9.04 -4.34
N ILE A 132 5.45 -8.16 -3.54
CA ILE A 132 4.93 -6.86 -4.02
C ILE A 132 6.06 -5.94 -4.51
N ALA A 133 7.29 -6.15 -4.03
CA ALA A 133 8.44 -5.38 -4.50
C ALA A 133 8.71 -5.55 -6.01
N ILE A 134 8.39 -6.71 -6.58
CA ILE A 134 8.63 -7.00 -8.00
C ILE A 134 7.76 -6.10 -8.90
N PRO A 135 6.43 -6.13 -8.84
CA PRO A 135 5.62 -5.25 -9.68
C PRO A 135 5.81 -3.77 -9.36
N THR A 136 6.12 -3.43 -8.11
CA THR A 136 6.45 -2.05 -7.73
C THR A 136 7.74 -1.58 -8.39
N GLY A 137 8.78 -2.40 -8.41
CA GLY A 137 10.03 -2.15 -9.11
C GLY A 137 9.82 -1.94 -10.61
N VAL A 138 8.99 -2.76 -11.25
CA VAL A 138 8.63 -2.59 -12.67
C VAL A 138 8.05 -1.19 -12.93
N LYS A 139 7.19 -0.68 -12.03
CA LYS A 139 6.61 0.66 -12.18
C LYS A 139 7.68 1.75 -12.10
N VAL A 140 8.55 1.70 -11.10
CA VAL A 140 9.63 2.66 -10.93
C VAL A 140 10.55 2.67 -12.17
N PHE A 141 10.97 1.50 -12.63
CA PHE A 141 11.79 1.39 -13.85
C PHE A 141 11.09 1.96 -15.09
N ASN A 142 9.81 1.72 -15.25
CA ASN A 142 9.05 2.24 -16.38
C ASN A 142 8.92 3.77 -16.32
N TRP A 143 8.74 4.37 -15.14
CA TRP A 143 8.75 5.82 -14.98
C TRP A 143 10.11 6.44 -15.33
N LEU A 144 11.20 5.85 -14.82
CA LEU A 144 12.56 6.29 -15.13
C LEU A 144 12.85 6.16 -16.64
N SER A 145 12.45 5.03 -17.26
CA SER A 145 12.62 4.79 -18.69
C SER A 145 11.78 5.75 -19.56
N THR A 146 10.61 6.18 -19.05
CA THR A 146 9.80 7.20 -19.73
C THR A 146 10.50 8.55 -19.70
N MET A 147 11.08 8.94 -18.58
CA MET A 147 11.85 10.18 -18.44
C MET A 147 13.18 10.14 -19.21
N PHE A 148 13.80 8.96 -19.31
CA PHE A 148 15.11 8.82 -19.98
C PHE A 148 15.02 9.20 -21.46
N LYS A 149 15.88 10.13 -21.90
CA LYS A 149 15.87 10.72 -23.25
C LYS A 149 14.55 11.39 -23.65
N GLY A 150 13.72 11.78 -22.68
CA GLY A 150 12.54 12.61 -22.91
C GLY A 150 12.90 14.09 -22.95
N SER A 151 12.05 14.89 -23.59
CA SER A 151 12.17 16.36 -23.54
C SER A 151 11.44 16.89 -22.30
N ILE A 152 12.11 16.80 -21.14
CA ILE A 152 11.51 17.09 -19.84
C ILE A 152 11.28 18.60 -19.70
N SER A 153 10.04 18.96 -19.34
CA SER A 153 9.67 20.30 -18.90
C SER A 153 9.54 20.29 -17.38
N PHE A 154 10.39 21.08 -16.68
CA PHE A 154 10.44 21.15 -15.21
C PHE A 154 9.36 22.09 -14.65
N GLU A 155 8.13 21.89 -15.04
CA GLU A 155 7.00 22.59 -14.44
C GLU A 155 6.62 21.93 -13.10
N THR A 156 5.86 22.66 -12.27
CA THR A 156 5.50 22.22 -10.92
C THR A 156 4.96 20.79 -10.85
N PRO A 157 4.02 20.33 -11.71
CA PRO A 157 3.55 18.94 -11.64
C PRO A 157 4.68 17.92 -11.88
N MET A 158 5.60 18.20 -12.79
CA MET A 158 6.73 17.30 -13.07
C MET A 158 7.73 17.24 -11.92
N LEU A 159 8.00 18.35 -11.26
CA LEU A 159 8.86 18.38 -10.07
C LEU A 159 8.28 17.52 -8.94
N PHE A 160 6.97 17.62 -8.69
CA PHE A 160 6.29 16.73 -7.72
C PHE A 160 6.35 15.27 -8.14
N SER A 161 6.21 14.96 -9.42
CA SER A 161 6.28 13.58 -9.90
C SER A 161 7.68 12.98 -9.77
N ILE A 162 8.72 13.77 -10.05
CA ILE A 162 10.13 13.36 -9.85
C ILE A 162 10.40 13.11 -8.35
N ALA A 163 9.97 14.04 -7.49
CA ALA A 163 10.08 13.89 -6.05
C ALA A 163 9.31 12.65 -5.56
N PHE A 164 8.10 12.42 -6.06
CA PHE A 164 7.33 11.22 -5.75
C PHE A 164 8.10 9.94 -6.12
N VAL A 165 8.64 9.83 -7.33
CA VAL A 165 9.40 8.65 -7.76
C VAL A 165 10.61 8.41 -6.86
N ALA A 166 11.36 9.46 -6.52
CA ALA A 166 12.54 9.36 -5.65
C ALA A 166 12.15 8.92 -4.22
N LEU A 167 11.22 9.63 -3.59
CA LEU A 167 10.78 9.36 -2.21
C LEU A 167 10.04 8.01 -2.11
N PHE A 168 9.20 7.69 -3.09
CA PHE A 168 8.53 6.40 -3.15
C PHE A 168 9.52 5.23 -3.29
N THR A 169 10.61 5.42 -4.03
CA THR A 169 11.66 4.39 -4.13
C THR A 169 12.37 4.19 -2.80
N ILE A 170 12.72 5.26 -2.09
CA ILE A 170 13.33 5.18 -0.75
C ILE A 170 12.35 4.53 0.24
N GLY A 171 11.09 4.98 0.24
CA GLY A 171 10.04 4.40 1.07
C GLY A 171 9.76 2.92 0.78
N GLY A 172 9.82 2.52 -0.50
CA GLY A 172 9.67 1.12 -0.91
C GLY A 172 10.83 0.22 -0.46
N LEU A 173 12.06 0.73 -0.51
CA LEU A 173 13.23 -0.01 -0.01
C LEU A 173 13.19 -0.19 1.51
N SER A 174 12.82 0.84 2.26
CA SER A 174 12.62 0.72 3.71
C SER A 174 11.41 -0.13 4.07
N GLY A 175 10.33 -0.08 3.27
CA GLY A 175 9.19 -0.98 3.40
C GLY A 175 9.56 -2.45 3.18
N LEU A 176 10.50 -2.73 2.26
CA LEU A 176 11.04 -4.08 2.08
C LEU A 176 11.81 -4.57 3.32
N MET A 177 12.53 -3.69 4.01
CA MET A 177 13.15 -4.03 5.31
C MET A 177 12.11 -4.40 6.36
N LEU A 178 11.02 -3.64 6.46
CA LEU A 178 9.91 -3.91 7.38
C LEU A 178 9.13 -5.17 7.02
N ALA A 179 9.15 -5.59 5.77
CA ALA A 179 8.54 -6.85 5.33
C ALA A 179 9.25 -8.08 5.90
N ILE A 180 10.50 -7.95 6.35
CA ILE A 180 11.30 -9.04 6.92
C ILE A 180 11.00 -9.14 8.41
N ALA A 181 10.27 -10.17 8.84
CA ALA A 181 9.81 -10.33 10.22
C ALA A 181 10.92 -10.15 11.28
N PRO A 182 12.12 -10.78 11.19
CA PRO A 182 13.20 -10.54 12.15
C PRO A 182 13.69 -9.09 12.24
N ALA A 183 13.62 -8.34 11.13
CA ALA A 183 13.97 -6.92 11.14
C ALA A 183 12.82 -6.08 11.73
N ASP A 184 11.57 -6.43 11.42
CA ASP A 184 10.39 -5.73 11.92
C ASP A 184 10.27 -5.81 13.43
N PHE A 185 10.68 -6.89 14.07
CA PHE A 185 10.73 -6.98 15.53
C PHE A 185 11.53 -5.86 16.21
N GLN A 186 12.47 -5.25 15.49
CA GLN A 186 13.24 -4.10 15.98
C GLN A 186 12.62 -2.74 15.61
N TYR A 187 11.88 -2.69 14.52
CA TYR A 187 11.33 -1.45 13.97
C TYR A 187 9.84 -1.27 14.27
N HIS A 188 9.12 -2.34 14.61
CA HIS A 188 7.68 -2.33 14.84
C HIS A 188 7.30 -1.32 15.93
N ASP A 189 6.28 -0.49 15.65
CA ASP A 189 5.78 0.56 16.53
C ASP A 189 6.85 1.56 17.03
N THR A 190 7.92 1.75 16.28
CA THR A 190 8.97 2.74 16.58
C THR A 190 8.80 4.00 15.75
N TYR A 191 9.53 5.06 16.14
CA TYR A 191 9.61 6.29 15.34
C TYR A 191 10.19 6.10 13.93
N PHE A 192 10.89 4.99 13.66
CA PHE A 192 11.33 4.65 12.32
C PHE A 192 10.15 4.50 11.36
N VAL A 193 9.09 3.77 11.78
CA VAL A 193 7.87 3.62 10.99
C VAL A 193 7.13 4.95 10.85
N VAL A 194 7.02 5.73 11.94
CA VAL A 194 6.38 7.05 11.92
C VAL A 194 7.10 7.99 10.97
N CYS A 195 8.44 8.04 11.02
CA CYS A 195 9.24 8.86 10.13
C CYS A 195 9.00 8.53 8.65
N LEU A 196 8.90 7.26 8.29
CA LEU A 196 8.60 6.83 6.93
C LEU A 196 7.23 7.29 6.44
N LEU A 197 6.22 7.28 7.31
CA LEU A 197 4.89 7.77 6.99
C LEU A 197 4.86 9.28 6.77
N TYR A 198 5.65 10.03 7.55
CA TYR A 198 5.70 11.50 7.48
C TYR A 198 6.67 12.04 6.43
N THR A 199 7.68 11.29 6.01
CA THR A 199 8.58 11.70 4.92
C THR A 199 8.01 11.42 3.53
N SER A 200 6.94 10.64 3.42
CA SER A 200 6.17 10.57 2.19
C SER A 200 5.40 11.89 2.02
N PRO A 201 5.62 12.65 0.93
CA PRO A 201 4.97 13.95 0.76
C PRO A 201 3.46 13.78 0.75
N SER A 202 2.84 14.14 1.85
CA SER A 202 1.40 14.22 1.99
C SER A 202 0.92 15.55 1.37
N PRO A 203 -0.24 15.59 0.71
CA PRO A 203 -0.85 16.85 0.29
C PRO A 203 -1.08 17.84 1.44
N ARG A 204 -1.02 17.37 2.69
CA ARG A 204 -1.15 18.22 3.89
C ARG A 204 0.12 19.05 4.18
N ASP A 205 1.29 18.56 3.77
CA ASP A 205 2.58 19.24 4.04
C ASP A 205 2.82 20.42 3.08
N VAL A 206 1.96 20.57 2.07
CA VAL A 206 2.05 21.66 1.07
C VAL A 206 1.18 22.87 1.47
N ILE A 207 0.39 22.76 2.55
CA ILE A 207 -0.58 23.80 2.99
C ILE A 207 -0.11 24.51 4.29
N GLN A 208 1.00 24.13 4.87
CA GLN A 208 1.70 24.85 5.93
C GLN A 208 2.93 25.55 5.37
#